data_bc8b29f30b361eae4e07b2afc68b4b9d
#
_entry.id   bc8b29f30b361eae4e07b2afc68b4b9d
#
_cell.length_a   1.000
_cell.length_b   1.000
_cell.length_c   1.000
_cell.angle_alpha   90.00
_cell.angle_beta   90.00
_cell.angle_gamma   90.00
#
_symmetry.space_group_name_H-M   'P 1'
#
loop_
_entity.id
_entity.type
_entity.pdbx_description
1 polymer ?
#
loop_
_entity_poly.entity_id
_entity_poly.type
_entity_poly.pdbx_seq_one_letter_code
_entity_poly.pdbx_strand_id
1 'polypeptide(L)'
;MKLKFRKISFTLAGLLFLISADTSIAEMLSKNLLIQDMKKGGLILYIRHASTEKDYADQIKANVNDGSTQRVLSEKGWHEAVHIGKAFQFYNIPVGQVLTSQYFRAWQTAWLAFGKYKKSVKLNFLPFEDYSPTQTKLMQTSVNPILSTIPPAGTNTIIVAHDDPFEAVTGIYPEPMGVCFVIKPMGSGKFSILGKIGPQEWNLNS
;
A
#
# COMPACT_ATOMS: atom_id res chain seq x y z
N MET A 1 -26.23 -72.11 -26.86
CA MET A 1 -26.23 -70.63 -27.08
C MET A 1 -25.34 -70.02 -26.01
N LYS A 2 -24.07 -69.73 -26.32
CA LYS A 2 -23.06 -69.24 -25.35
C LYS A 2 -22.95 -67.73 -25.44
N LEU A 3 -23.38 -67.01 -24.38
CA LEU A 3 -23.22 -65.58 -24.30
C LEU A 3 -21.72 -65.24 -23.99
N LYS A 4 -21.11 -64.46 -24.89
CA LYS A 4 -19.78 -63.88 -24.65
C LYS A 4 -19.96 -62.55 -23.91
N PHE A 5 -19.52 -62.50 -22.65
CA PHE A 5 -19.36 -61.21 -21.93
C PHE A 5 -18.10 -60.50 -22.42
N ARG A 6 -18.28 -59.32 -23.00
CA ARG A 6 -17.20 -58.44 -23.36
C ARG A 6 -16.82 -57.60 -22.15
N LYS A 7 -15.60 -57.80 -21.63
CA LYS A 7 -15.02 -56.94 -20.59
C LYS A 7 -14.71 -55.60 -21.19
N ILE A 8 -15.39 -54.55 -20.73
CA ILE A 8 -15.03 -53.15 -21.03
C ILE A 8 -14.02 -52.74 -19.99
N SER A 9 -12.75 -52.59 -20.38
CA SER A 9 -11.72 -51.94 -19.56
C SER A 9 -11.91 -50.45 -19.64
N PHE A 10 -12.33 -49.84 -18.54
CA PHE A 10 -12.24 -48.39 -18.35
C PHE A 10 -10.83 -48.01 -17.99
N THR A 11 -10.05 -47.53 -18.92
CA THR A 11 -8.80 -46.81 -18.64
C THR A 11 -9.16 -45.42 -18.12
N LEU A 12 -9.02 -45.23 -16.81
CA LEU A 12 -9.15 -43.94 -16.14
C LEU A 12 -7.87 -43.14 -16.47
N ALA A 13 -7.91 -42.41 -17.60
CA ALA A 13 -6.92 -41.38 -17.90
C ALA A 13 -7.15 -40.20 -16.96
N GLY A 14 -6.44 -40.22 -15.83
CA GLY A 14 -6.37 -39.08 -14.93
C GLY A 14 -5.70 -37.92 -15.64
N LEU A 15 -6.51 -37.00 -16.14
CA LEU A 15 -6.06 -35.70 -16.64
C LEU A 15 -5.65 -34.87 -15.41
N LEU A 16 -4.36 -34.96 -15.02
CA LEU A 16 -3.77 -34.00 -14.10
C LEU A 16 -3.76 -32.65 -14.81
N PHE A 17 -4.76 -31.81 -14.53
CA PHE A 17 -4.66 -30.40 -14.77
C PHE A 17 -3.61 -29.86 -13.78
N LEU A 18 -2.37 -29.76 -14.23
CA LEU A 18 -1.41 -28.85 -13.65
C LEU A 18 -1.94 -27.43 -13.90
N ILE A 19 -2.70 -26.93 -12.93
CA ILE A 19 -2.92 -25.49 -12.81
C ILE A 19 -1.54 -24.95 -12.44
N SER A 20 -0.74 -24.60 -13.44
CA SER A 20 0.34 -23.64 -13.26
C SER A 20 -0.33 -22.30 -12.95
N ALA A 21 -0.60 -22.09 -11.66
CA ALA A 21 -0.75 -20.75 -11.17
C ALA A 21 0.57 -20.06 -11.50
N ASP A 22 0.56 -19.19 -12.51
CA ASP A 22 1.58 -18.16 -12.67
C ASP A 22 1.50 -17.26 -11.43
N THR A 23 2.04 -17.76 -10.34
CA THR A 23 2.37 -16.98 -9.16
C THR A 23 3.62 -16.18 -9.49
N SER A 24 3.51 -15.23 -10.42
CA SER A 24 4.44 -14.09 -10.46
C SER A 24 4.05 -13.07 -9.36
N ILE A 25 3.69 -13.57 -8.19
CA ILE A 25 3.87 -12.81 -6.97
C ILE A 25 5.38 -12.86 -6.79
N ALA A 26 6.08 -11.78 -7.17
CA ALA A 26 7.48 -11.61 -6.80
C ALA A 26 7.56 -11.95 -5.31
N GLU A 27 8.35 -12.95 -4.97
CA GLU A 27 8.43 -13.48 -3.61
C GLU A 27 8.72 -12.29 -2.68
N MET A 28 7.76 -11.95 -1.80
CA MET A 28 7.87 -10.78 -0.96
C MET A 28 9.07 -10.99 -0.02
N LEU A 29 10.03 -10.07 -0.08
CA LEU A 29 11.21 -10.12 0.77
C LEU A 29 10.79 -10.24 2.24
N SER A 30 11.56 -10.97 3.03
CA SER A 30 11.34 -11.00 4.47
C SER A 30 11.45 -9.58 5.05
N LYS A 31 10.75 -9.29 6.13
CA LYS A 31 10.77 -7.98 6.80
C LYS A 31 12.20 -7.45 7.03
N ASN A 32 13.13 -8.32 7.45
CA ASN A 32 14.51 -7.91 7.70
C ASN A 32 15.21 -7.46 6.42
N LEU A 33 14.98 -8.12 5.29
CA LEU A 33 15.52 -7.70 3.99
C LEU A 33 14.91 -6.39 3.54
N LEU A 34 13.59 -6.20 3.71
CA LEU A 34 12.94 -4.93 3.41
C LEU A 34 13.55 -3.77 4.21
N ILE A 35 13.74 -3.95 5.52
CA ILE A 35 14.39 -2.94 6.39
C ILE A 35 15.83 -2.65 5.91
N GLN A 36 16.58 -3.67 5.55
CA GLN A 36 17.94 -3.49 5.00
C GLN A 36 17.94 -2.66 3.73
N ASP A 37 16.98 -2.89 2.82
CA ASP A 37 16.87 -2.11 1.59
C ASP A 37 16.37 -0.68 1.87
N MET A 38 15.42 -0.50 2.77
CA MET A 38 14.95 0.82 3.21
C MET A 38 16.10 1.67 3.79
N LYS A 39 17.04 1.07 4.51
CA LYS A 39 18.23 1.77 5.06
C LYS A 39 19.16 2.30 3.97
N LYS A 40 19.23 1.67 2.82
CA LYS A 40 20.05 2.12 1.68
C LYS A 40 19.46 3.37 1.00
N GLY A 41 18.17 3.59 1.15
CA GLY A 41 17.42 4.63 0.42
C GLY A 41 17.12 4.24 -1.03
N GLY A 42 16.59 5.20 -1.81
CA GLY A 42 16.22 4.99 -3.21
C GLY A 42 14.85 4.35 -3.41
N LEU A 43 14.07 4.19 -2.34
CA LEU A 43 12.75 3.55 -2.37
C LEU A 43 11.63 4.56 -2.13
N ILE A 44 10.44 4.15 -2.53
CA ILE A 44 9.19 4.81 -2.16
C ILE A 44 8.50 3.94 -1.11
N LEU A 45 8.15 4.55 0.01
CA LEU A 45 7.49 3.91 1.12
C LEU A 45 6.07 4.46 1.20
N TYR A 46 5.12 3.67 0.66
CA TYR A 46 3.71 4.07 0.64
C TYR A 46 3.03 3.56 1.90
N ILE A 47 2.56 4.48 2.72
CA ILE A 47 1.86 4.20 3.98
C ILE A 47 0.39 4.57 3.79
N ARG A 48 -0.52 3.59 3.92
CA ARG A 48 -1.92 3.93 4.14
C ARG A 48 -2.01 4.65 5.48
N HIS A 49 -2.78 5.75 5.55
CA HIS A 49 -2.97 6.47 6.81
C HIS A 49 -3.25 5.52 7.98
N ALA A 50 -2.90 5.92 9.18
CA ALA A 50 -3.13 5.14 10.40
C ALA A 50 -4.62 4.95 10.71
N SER A 51 -4.94 4.11 11.70
CA SER A 51 -6.31 3.76 12.09
C SER A 51 -7.17 4.99 12.35
N THR A 52 -8.43 4.93 11.88
CA THR A 52 -9.40 6.02 12.00
C THR A 52 -10.57 5.60 12.87
N GLU A 53 -11.34 6.58 13.34
CA GLU A 53 -12.65 6.33 13.96
C GLU A 53 -13.54 5.52 13.01
N LYS A 54 -14.40 4.67 13.58
CA LYS A 54 -15.25 3.77 12.81
C LYS A 54 -16.70 4.21 12.78
N ASP A 55 -17.07 5.12 13.68
CA ASP A 55 -18.46 5.46 13.95
C ASP A 55 -19.06 6.41 12.90
N TYR A 56 -18.24 6.97 12.03
CA TYR A 56 -18.68 7.84 10.95
C TYR A 56 -17.75 7.78 9.74
N ALA A 57 -18.30 8.13 8.58
CA ALA A 57 -17.57 8.24 7.32
C ALA A 57 -17.25 9.71 6.99
N ASP A 58 -16.45 9.93 5.97
CA ASP A 58 -16.31 11.26 5.39
C ASP A 58 -17.66 11.74 4.82
N GLN A 59 -17.93 13.03 4.90
CA GLN A 59 -19.06 13.58 4.18
C GLN A 59 -18.84 13.48 2.68
N ILE A 60 -19.91 13.29 1.88
CA ILE A 60 -19.82 13.19 0.41
C ILE A 60 -19.07 14.37 -0.21
N LYS A 61 -19.21 15.56 0.38
CA LYS A 61 -18.48 16.78 -0.02
C LYS A 61 -17.49 17.18 1.08
N ALA A 62 -16.63 16.22 1.49
CA ALA A 62 -15.63 16.50 2.50
C ALA A 62 -14.73 17.68 2.08
N ASN A 63 -14.61 18.64 2.97
CA ASN A 63 -13.73 19.79 2.76
C ASN A 63 -12.34 19.48 3.29
N VAL A 64 -11.33 19.49 2.44
CA VAL A 64 -9.93 19.21 2.83
C VAL A 64 -9.33 20.23 3.81
N ASN A 65 -9.99 21.36 4.04
CA ASN A 65 -9.60 22.36 5.01
C ASN A 65 -10.42 22.32 6.31
N ASP A 66 -11.40 21.42 6.39
CA ASP A 66 -12.30 21.30 7.54
C ASP A 66 -12.37 19.84 8.01
N GLY A 67 -11.69 19.56 9.12
CA GLY A 67 -11.63 18.22 9.72
C GLY A 67 -12.99 17.71 10.21
N SER A 68 -13.95 18.57 10.52
CA SER A 68 -15.28 18.17 10.96
C SER A 68 -16.10 17.48 9.87
N THR A 69 -15.71 17.63 8.61
CA THR A 69 -16.34 16.99 7.45
C THR A 69 -15.68 15.66 7.08
N GLN A 70 -14.64 15.25 7.81
CA GLN A 70 -13.80 14.13 7.46
C GLN A 70 -13.71 13.11 8.60
N ARG A 71 -13.54 11.85 8.24
CA ARG A 71 -13.16 10.82 9.20
C ARG A 71 -11.72 11.07 9.68
N VAL A 72 -11.56 11.19 10.99
CA VAL A 72 -10.28 11.53 11.64
C VAL A 72 -9.54 10.29 12.16
N LEU A 73 -8.28 10.45 12.55
CA LEU A 73 -7.55 9.39 13.24
C LEU A 73 -8.21 9.06 14.59
N SER A 74 -8.28 7.78 14.91
CA SER A 74 -8.60 7.32 16.25
C SER A 74 -7.40 7.47 17.19
N GLU A 75 -7.63 7.32 18.50
CA GLU A 75 -6.54 7.24 19.48
C GLU A 75 -5.51 6.17 19.09
N LYS A 76 -6.00 4.99 18.71
CA LYS A 76 -5.14 3.92 18.18
C LYS A 76 -4.30 4.40 16.99
N GLY A 77 -4.90 5.13 16.04
CA GLY A 77 -4.21 5.66 14.88
C GLY A 77 -3.12 6.67 15.23
N TRP A 78 -3.33 7.49 16.24
CA TRP A 78 -2.30 8.41 16.73
C TRP A 78 -1.09 7.65 17.27
N HIS A 79 -1.31 6.61 18.08
CA HIS A 79 -0.24 5.76 18.59
C HIS A 79 0.47 4.98 17.47
N GLU A 80 -0.27 4.46 16.49
CA GLU A 80 0.31 3.78 15.31
C GLU A 80 1.22 4.72 14.53
N ALA A 81 0.78 5.94 14.24
CA ALA A 81 1.58 6.91 13.51
C ALA A 81 2.89 7.26 14.24
N VAL A 82 2.83 7.51 15.55
CA VAL A 82 4.01 7.75 16.38
C VAL A 82 4.93 6.52 16.39
N HIS A 83 4.37 5.32 16.49
CA HIS A 83 5.13 4.07 16.50
C HIS A 83 5.88 3.85 15.17
N ILE A 84 5.24 4.11 14.04
CA ILE A 84 5.88 4.07 12.71
C ILE A 84 7.09 5.03 12.69
N GLY A 85 6.91 6.26 13.16
CA GLY A 85 8.00 7.23 13.21
C GLY A 85 9.18 6.77 14.08
N LYS A 86 8.89 6.22 15.26
CA LYS A 86 9.92 5.63 16.15
C LYS A 86 10.64 4.47 15.47
N ALA A 87 9.93 3.63 14.71
CA ALA A 87 10.54 2.53 13.98
C ALA A 87 11.51 3.02 12.90
N PHE A 88 11.15 4.04 12.14
CA PHE A 88 12.05 4.64 11.15
C PHE A 88 13.33 5.18 11.79
N GLN A 89 13.23 5.82 12.96
CA GLN A 89 14.39 6.29 13.73
C GLN A 89 15.22 5.11 14.24
N PHE A 90 14.59 4.13 14.88
CA PHE A 90 15.24 2.95 15.46
C PHE A 90 16.06 2.17 14.43
N TYR A 91 15.48 1.95 13.25
CA TYR A 91 16.15 1.24 12.16
C TYR A 91 17.08 2.12 11.32
N ASN A 92 17.19 3.41 11.61
CA ASN A 92 17.96 4.38 10.82
C ASN A 92 17.54 4.40 9.35
N ILE A 93 16.22 4.40 9.08
CA ILE A 93 15.67 4.48 7.73
C ILE A 93 15.70 5.95 7.29
N PRO A 94 16.45 6.30 6.22
CA PRO A 94 16.57 7.69 5.80
C PRO A 94 15.27 8.21 5.18
N VAL A 95 14.75 9.31 5.73
CA VAL A 95 13.51 9.97 5.30
C VAL A 95 13.84 11.23 4.51
N GLY A 96 13.63 11.19 3.21
CA GLY A 96 13.76 12.35 2.32
C GLY A 96 12.48 13.17 2.26
N GLN A 97 11.82 13.24 1.11
CA GLN A 97 10.55 13.92 0.94
C GLN A 97 9.41 13.10 1.58
N VAL A 98 8.47 13.80 2.22
CA VAL A 98 7.22 13.21 2.73
C VAL A 98 6.05 13.87 2.01
N LEU A 99 5.33 13.10 1.20
CA LEU A 99 4.15 13.53 0.45
C LEU A 99 2.90 12.98 1.10
N THR A 100 1.84 13.79 1.16
CA THR A 100 0.56 13.33 1.72
C THR A 100 -0.61 13.73 0.85
N SER A 101 -1.73 13.02 0.98
CA SER A 101 -3.01 13.56 0.55
C SER A 101 -3.36 14.82 1.37
N GLN A 102 -4.34 15.56 0.91
CA GLN A 102 -4.81 16.76 1.62
C GLN A 102 -5.72 16.42 2.82
N TYR A 103 -6.24 15.20 2.89
CA TYR A 103 -7.12 14.74 3.97
C TYR A 103 -6.41 14.68 5.31
N PHE A 104 -7.11 15.04 6.38
CA PHE A 104 -6.55 15.18 7.74
C PHE A 104 -5.87 13.90 8.21
N ARG A 105 -6.52 12.74 8.11
CA ARG A 105 -5.95 11.46 8.55
C ARG A 105 -4.62 11.12 7.89
N ALA A 106 -4.40 11.55 6.65
CA ALA A 106 -3.15 11.27 5.95
C ALA A 106 -2.02 12.22 6.40
N TRP A 107 -2.26 13.54 6.36
CA TRP A 107 -1.20 14.47 6.76
C TRP A 107 -0.93 14.44 8.28
N GLN A 108 -1.92 14.13 9.12
CA GLN A 108 -1.70 13.94 10.55
C GLN A 108 -0.85 12.70 10.82
N THR A 109 -1.09 11.57 10.12
CA THR A 109 -0.22 10.39 10.19
C THR A 109 1.23 10.77 9.84
N ALA A 110 1.43 11.52 8.74
CA ALA A 110 2.77 11.94 8.33
C ALA A 110 3.42 12.89 9.34
N TRP A 111 2.66 13.82 9.90
CA TRP A 111 3.16 14.75 10.90
C TRP A 111 3.60 14.04 12.18
N LEU A 112 2.75 13.14 12.70
CA LEU A 112 3.04 12.37 13.91
C LEU A 112 4.24 11.44 13.74
N ALA A 113 4.40 10.85 12.55
CA ALA A 113 5.50 9.93 12.26
C ALA A 113 6.82 10.66 11.94
N PHE A 114 6.78 11.72 11.14
CA PHE A 114 7.98 12.27 10.51
C PHE A 114 8.22 13.77 10.81
N GLY A 115 7.29 14.45 11.47
CA GLY A 115 7.39 15.87 11.80
C GLY A 115 7.41 16.82 10.60
N LYS A 116 7.20 16.30 9.39
CA LYS A 116 7.21 17.07 8.13
C LYS A 116 6.33 16.42 7.08
N TYR A 117 5.75 17.24 6.18
CA TYR A 117 5.00 16.74 5.01
C TYR A 117 4.77 17.84 3.98
N LYS A 118 4.44 17.43 2.76
CA LYS A 118 3.93 18.28 1.70
C LYS A 118 2.65 17.68 1.15
N LYS A 119 1.55 18.44 1.22
CA LYS A 119 0.24 18.02 0.68
C LYS A 119 0.26 17.97 -0.85
N SER A 120 -0.41 16.96 -1.42
CA SER A 120 -0.61 16.80 -2.86
C SER A 120 -2.03 16.34 -3.16
N VAL A 121 -2.73 17.11 -3.98
CA VAL A 121 -4.07 16.75 -4.48
C VAL A 121 -4.05 15.42 -5.27
N LYS A 122 -2.92 15.08 -5.88
CA LYS A 122 -2.74 13.85 -6.66
C LYS A 122 -2.83 12.57 -5.82
N LEU A 123 -2.73 12.69 -4.49
CA LEU A 123 -2.82 11.59 -3.53
C LEU A 123 -4.19 11.52 -2.84
N ASN A 124 -5.12 12.42 -3.19
CA ASN A 124 -6.50 12.33 -2.71
C ASN A 124 -7.20 11.14 -3.38
N PHE A 125 -8.09 10.49 -2.63
CA PHE A 125 -9.08 9.59 -3.24
C PHE A 125 -10.24 10.42 -3.83
N LEU A 126 -11.05 9.77 -4.65
CA LEU A 126 -12.28 10.35 -5.16
C LEU A 126 -13.45 9.99 -4.22
N PRO A 127 -14.40 10.88 -3.96
CA PRO A 127 -15.45 10.66 -2.97
C PRO A 127 -16.62 9.82 -3.52
N PHE A 128 -16.31 8.59 -3.92
CA PHE A 128 -17.27 7.62 -4.46
C PHE A 128 -17.03 6.26 -3.82
N GLU A 129 -18.06 5.45 -3.65
CA GLU A 129 -17.93 4.06 -3.18
C GLU A 129 -17.52 3.13 -4.32
N ASP A 130 -18.09 3.35 -5.52
CA ASP A 130 -17.74 2.61 -6.72
C ASP A 130 -17.13 3.54 -7.77
N TYR A 131 -16.01 3.15 -8.34
CA TYR A 131 -15.31 3.95 -9.35
C TYR A 131 -15.58 3.48 -10.76
N SER A 132 -16.02 4.39 -11.61
CA SER A 132 -16.05 4.15 -13.05
C SER A 132 -14.61 3.96 -13.60
N PRO A 133 -14.45 3.30 -14.77
CA PRO A 133 -13.14 3.15 -15.41
C PRO A 133 -12.40 4.47 -15.63
N THR A 134 -13.13 5.56 -15.89
CA THR A 134 -12.56 6.91 -16.05
C THR A 134 -11.99 7.45 -14.74
N GLN A 135 -12.69 7.25 -13.63
CA GLN A 135 -12.24 7.69 -12.29
C GLN A 135 -11.02 6.87 -11.83
N THR A 136 -11.05 5.57 -12.02
CA THR A 136 -9.87 4.71 -11.78
C THR A 136 -8.67 5.16 -12.60
N LYS A 137 -8.87 5.46 -13.89
CA LYS A 137 -7.82 5.96 -14.78
C LYS A 137 -7.26 7.30 -14.32
N LEU A 138 -8.11 8.19 -13.79
CA LEU A 138 -7.67 9.48 -13.24
C LEU A 138 -6.74 9.28 -12.04
N MET A 139 -7.09 8.39 -11.10
CA MET A 139 -6.22 8.05 -9.96
C MET A 139 -4.91 7.43 -10.44
N GLN A 140 -4.95 6.48 -11.38
CA GLN A 140 -3.75 5.90 -11.98
C GLN A 140 -2.81 6.95 -12.57
N THR A 141 -3.35 7.85 -13.37
CA THR A 141 -2.58 8.91 -14.03
C THR A 141 -1.96 9.88 -13.03
N SER A 142 -2.64 10.12 -11.92
CA SER A 142 -2.16 11.01 -10.84
C SER A 142 -1.05 10.37 -10.00
N VAL A 143 -1.21 9.10 -9.63
CA VAL A 143 -0.36 8.43 -8.63
C VAL A 143 0.81 7.67 -9.25
N ASN A 144 0.64 7.05 -10.42
CA ASN A 144 1.68 6.26 -11.06
C ASN A 144 3.01 7.03 -11.28
N PRO A 145 3.01 8.32 -11.71
CA PRO A 145 4.24 9.09 -11.81
C PRO A 145 4.95 9.26 -10.45
N ILE A 146 4.18 9.37 -9.37
CA ILE A 146 4.74 9.52 -8.01
C ILE A 146 5.43 8.22 -7.59
N LEU A 147 4.77 7.06 -7.81
CA LEU A 147 5.32 5.73 -7.46
C LEU A 147 6.52 5.31 -8.32
N SER A 148 6.75 5.96 -9.45
CA SER A 148 7.85 5.64 -10.36
C SER A 148 9.02 6.63 -10.29
N THR A 149 8.87 7.73 -9.56
CA THR A 149 9.93 8.75 -9.44
C THR A 149 11.03 8.29 -8.49
N ILE A 150 12.25 8.22 -8.99
CA ILE A 150 13.43 7.82 -8.21
C ILE A 150 13.75 8.90 -7.18
N PRO A 151 13.81 8.58 -5.87
CA PRO A 151 14.21 9.52 -4.84
C PRO A 151 15.67 9.97 -4.99
N PRO A 152 16.05 11.11 -4.38
CA PRO A 152 17.47 11.48 -4.26
C PRO A 152 18.29 10.36 -3.58
N ALA A 153 19.53 10.18 -4.04
CA ALA A 153 20.41 9.13 -3.52
C ALA A 153 20.52 9.17 -1.98
N GLY A 154 20.51 8.01 -1.35
CA GLY A 154 20.62 7.87 0.11
C GLY A 154 19.36 8.25 0.89
N THR A 155 18.24 8.56 0.22
CA THR A 155 16.97 8.89 0.89
C THR A 155 15.81 8.08 0.31
N ASN A 156 14.73 7.95 1.09
CA ASN A 156 13.46 7.39 0.62
C ASN A 156 12.42 8.52 0.49
N THR A 157 11.54 8.41 -0.50
CA THR A 157 10.32 9.22 -0.55
C THR A 157 9.23 8.50 0.23
N ILE A 158 8.65 9.16 1.22
CA ILE A 158 7.51 8.66 1.98
C ILE A 158 6.23 9.21 1.35
N ILE A 159 5.24 8.35 1.18
CA ILE A 159 3.89 8.74 0.75
C ILE A 159 2.94 8.29 1.85
N VAL A 160 2.12 9.20 2.36
CA VAL A 160 1.04 8.86 3.28
C VAL A 160 -0.29 9.23 2.62
N ALA A 161 -1.07 8.23 2.25
CA ALA A 161 -2.31 8.44 1.51
C ALA A 161 -3.38 7.38 1.84
N HIS A 162 -4.17 6.99 0.86
CA HIS A 162 -5.38 6.18 1.00
C HIS A 162 -5.25 4.85 0.26
N ASP A 163 -6.23 3.99 0.49
CA ASP A 163 -6.41 2.69 -0.19
C ASP A 163 -6.68 2.85 -1.68
N ASP A 164 -7.74 3.57 -2.04
CA ASP A 164 -8.21 3.66 -3.44
C ASP A 164 -7.16 4.12 -4.45
N PRO A 165 -6.38 5.20 -4.20
CA PRO A 165 -5.33 5.60 -5.11
C PRO A 165 -4.22 4.55 -5.28
N PHE A 166 -3.92 3.80 -4.23
CA PHE A 166 -2.94 2.72 -4.29
C PHE A 166 -3.48 1.52 -5.05
N GLU A 167 -4.69 1.09 -4.72
CA GLU A 167 -5.35 -0.01 -5.40
C GLU A 167 -5.56 0.27 -6.89
N ALA A 168 -5.97 1.49 -7.25
CA ALA A 168 -6.15 1.87 -8.65
C ALA A 168 -4.88 1.68 -9.49
N VAL A 169 -3.68 1.89 -8.90
CA VAL A 169 -2.41 1.77 -9.62
C VAL A 169 -1.83 0.36 -9.56
N THR A 170 -2.02 -0.34 -8.44
CA THR A 170 -1.32 -1.61 -8.16
C THR A 170 -2.21 -2.83 -8.27
N GLY A 171 -3.54 -2.65 -8.21
CA GLY A 171 -4.51 -3.74 -8.06
C GLY A 171 -4.50 -4.39 -6.67
N ILE A 172 -3.78 -3.80 -5.71
CA ILE A 172 -3.66 -4.33 -4.34
C ILE A 172 -4.37 -3.39 -3.36
N TYR A 173 -5.36 -3.91 -2.63
CA TYR A 173 -5.97 -3.17 -1.53
C TYR A 173 -5.02 -3.15 -0.32
N PRO A 174 -4.58 -1.98 0.16
CA PRO A 174 -3.55 -1.89 1.20
C PRO A 174 -4.16 -2.05 2.59
N GLU A 175 -4.16 -3.24 3.12
CA GLU A 175 -4.60 -3.57 4.48
C GLU A 175 -3.47 -4.12 5.36
N PRO A 176 -3.56 -3.84 6.68
CA PRO A 176 -4.48 -2.94 7.40
C PRO A 176 -4.11 -1.45 7.23
N MET A 177 -4.94 -0.53 7.78
CA MET A 177 -4.53 0.88 7.94
C MET A 177 -3.17 0.95 8.65
N GLY A 178 -2.31 1.88 8.27
CA GLY A 178 -0.93 1.97 8.78
C GLY A 178 0.07 1.02 8.08
N VAL A 179 -0.37 0.16 7.15
CA VAL A 179 0.54 -0.70 6.39
C VAL A 179 1.49 0.15 5.52
N CYS A 180 2.76 -0.23 5.49
CA CYS A 180 3.80 0.37 4.67
C CYS A 180 4.19 -0.57 3.53
N PHE A 181 3.92 -0.20 2.28
CA PHE A 181 4.42 -0.89 1.10
C PHE A 181 5.77 -0.33 0.70
N VAL A 182 6.73 -1.22 0.47
CA VAL A 182 8.09 -0.90 0.02
C VAL A 182 8.15 -1.06 -1.49
N ILE A 183 8.42 0.03 -2.19
CA ILE A 183 8.34 0.12 -3.64
C ILE A 183 9.69 0.53 -4.20
N LYS A 184 10.16 -0.19 -5.20
CA LYS A 184 11.34 0.16 -6.00
C LYS A 184 10.90 0.92 -7.24
N PRO A 185 11.11 2.24 -7.31
CA PRO A 185 10.84 3.03 -8.51
C PRO A 185 11.88 2.72 -9.58
N MET A 186 11.46 2.72 -10.85
CA MET A 186 12.34 2.44 -12.00
C MET A 186 12.30 3.55 -13.05
N GLY A 187 11.63 4.67 -12.75
CA GLY A 187 11.42 5.74 -13.70
C GLY A 187 10.39 5.42 -14.79
N SER A 188 10.05 6.42 -15.59
CA SER A 188 9.18 6.26 -16.78
C SER A 188 7.86 5.52 -16.52
N GLY A 189 7.22 5.76 -15.36
CA GLY A 189 5.95 5.14 -14.98
C GLY A 189 6.08 3.68 -14.51
N LYS A 190 7.30 3.15 -14.33
CA LYS A 190 7.56 1.78 -13.91
C LYS A 190 8.02 1.71 -12.46
N PHE A 191 7.56 0.70 -11.74
CA PHE A 191 7.99 0.37 -10.38
C PHE A 191 7.72 -1.11 -10.09
N SER A 192 8.28 -1.62 -9.01
CA SER A 192 7.95 -2.95 -8.47
C SER A 192 7.70 -2.87 -6.96
N ILE A 193 6.78 -3.67 -6.45
CA ILE A 193 6.51 -3.81 -5.02
C ILE A 193 7.45 -4.89 -4.49
N LEU A 194 8.29 -4.52 -3.51
CA LEU A 194 9.24 -5.45 -2.88
C LEU A 194 8.59 -6.21 -1.73
N GLY A 195 7.61 -5.59 -1.05
CA GLY A 195 6.90 -6.20 0.06
C GLY A 195 6.13 -5.16 0.87
N LYS A 196 5.64 -5.57 2.03
CA LYS A 196 4.95 -4.68 2.97
C LYS A 196 5.34 -4.97 4.41
N ILE A 197 5.16 -3.99 5.28
CA ILE A 197 5.31 -4.09 6.75
C ILE A 197 4.02 -3.56 7.36
N GLY A 198 3.34 -4.40 8.14
CA GLY A 198 2.13 -4.01 8.88
C GLY A 198 2.45 -3.10 10.06
N PRO A 199 1.48 -2.30 10.57
CA PRO A 199 1.72 -1.38 11.67
C PRO A 199 2.15 -2.07 12.97
N GLN A 200 1.78 -3.33 13.17
CA GLN A 200 2.15 -4.13 14.34
C GLN A 200 3.48 -4.90 14.16
N GLU A 201 4.06 -4.86 12.97
CA GLU A 201 5.28 -5.60 12.65
C GLU A 201 6.56 -4.78 12.89
N TRP A 202 6.45 -3.51 13.21
CA TRP A 202 7.55 -2.65 13.60
C TRP A 202 8.04 -2.98 15.01
N ASN A 203 8.96 -3.92 15.14
CA ASN A 203 9.54 -4.30 16.42
C ASN A 203 10.62 -3.28 16.83
N LEU A 204 10.45 -2.68 18.00
CA LEU A 204 11.43 -1.76 18.59
C LEU A 204 12.31 -2.43 19.66
N ASN A 205 12.12 -3.74 19.88
CA ASN A 205 12.90 -4.55 20.79
C ASN A 205 13.91 -5.35 19.96
N SER A 206 15.17 -5.03 20.05
CA SER A 206 16.29 -5.80 19.52
C SER A 206 17.21 -6.22 20.64
#